data_5162e3f61c22d473605de512fb51c904
#
_entry.id   5162e3f61c22d473605de512fb51c904
#
_cell.length_a   1.000
_cell.length_b   1.000
_cell.length_c   1.000
_cell.angle_alpha   90.00
_cell.angle_beta   90.00
_cell.angle_gamma   90.00
#
_symmetry.space_group_name_H-M   'P 1'
#
loop_
_entity.id
_entity.type
_entity.pdbx_description
1 polymer ?
#
loop_
_entity_poly.entity_id
_entity_poly.type
_entity_poly.pdbx_seq_one_letter_code
_entity_poly.pdbx_strand_id
1 'polypeptide(L)'
;CDKGIMKEAGVCIEEPEIVKLPTYKQLLEIAPAEVMLVVAVYNCEDLTGQRKRRDSLADFSTAVTQGCTELLIDALKTAAGGKWFRVVERHGIDHLVRERQIVRSTREEHDENKGLQPLLFAGIIIEGGIIGYDTNITSGGRGARALGIGHTTTYRKDVVTFSLRGVSVLTGEILLNVQTKKTILSVGTGFDVFKFV
;
A
#
# COMPACT_ATOMS: atom_id res chain seq x y z
N CYS A 1 -24.12 -9.06 -0.80
CA CYS A 1 -24.49 -9.07 0.64
C CYS A 1 -25.17 -10.37 1.03
N ASP A 2 -24.46 -11.50 1.08
CA ASP A 2 -25.12 -12.80 1.32
C ASP A 2 -24.94 -13.41 2.71
N LYS A 3 -24.17 -12.81 3.60
CA LYS A 3 -24.09 -13.25 4.99
C LYS A 3 -23.81 -12.07 5.92
N GLY A 4 -24.68 -11.88 6.92
CA GLY A 4 -24.44 -10.92 8.01
C GLY A 4 -25.10 -9.54 7.83
N ILE A 5 -26.21 -9.43 7.12
CA ILE A 5 -26.88 -8.16 6.86
C ILE A 5 -28.00 -7.95 7.89
N MET A 6 -27.86 -6.95 8.74
CA MET A 6 -29.02 -6.30 9.29
C MET A 6 -29.61 -5.36 8.22
N LYS A 7 -30.71 -5.79 7.61
CA LYS A 7 -31.52 -4.96 6.72
C LYS A 7 -32.35 -3.96 7.53
N GLU A 8 -31.71 -3.03 8.19
CA GLU A 8 -32.40 -1.82 8.63
C GLU A 8 -31.99 -0.68 7.69
N ALA A 9 -33.00 -0.09 7.04
CA ALA A 9 -32.87 1.05 6.14
C ALA A 9 -32.05 0.84 4.84
N GLY A 10 -31.93 -0.37 4.28
CA GLY A 10 -31.27 -0.59 2.99
C GLY A 10 -29.75 -0.43 2.97
N VAL A 11 -29.11 -0.38 4.14
CA VAL A 11 -27.65 -0.27 4.28
C VAL A 11 -27.10 -1.66 4.56
N CYS A 12 -26.13 -2.10 3.73
CA CYS A 12 -25.31 -3.26 4.00
C CYS A 12 -24.27 -2.92 5.07
N ILE A 13 -24.31 -3.63 6.20
CA ILE A 13 -23.28 -3.58 7.21
C ILE A 13 -22.48 -4.87 7.08
N GLU A 14 -21.20 -4.76 6.72
CA GLU A 14 -20.26 -5.87 6.68
C GLU A 14 -19.42 -5.86 7.95
N GLU A 15 -19.17 -7.05 8.50
CA GLU A 15 -18.23 -7.17 9.61
C GLU A 15 -16.80 -6.87 9.14
N PRO A 16 -15.96 -6.24 9.99
CA PRO A 16 -14.57 -6.00 9.64
C PRO A 16 -13.83 -7.32 9.47
N GLU A 17 -13.06 -7.44 8.39
CA GLU A 17 -12.25 -8.60 8.08
C GLU A 17 -10.76 -8.26 7.98
N ILE A 18 -9.91 -9.27 8.23
CA ILE A 18 -8.46 -9.11 8.06
C ILE A 18 -8.14 -9.08 6.57
N VAL A 19 -7.65 -7.93 6.11
CA VAL A 19 -7.20 -7.76 4.72
C VAL A 19 -5.85 -8.43 4.54
N LYS A 20 -5.75 -9.29 3.52
CA LYS A 20 -4.49 -9.91 3.11
C LYS A 20 -4.03 -9.31 1.78
N LEU A 21 -2.72 -9.21 1.61
CA LEU A 21 -2.14 -8.80 0.34
C LEU A 21 -2.65 -9.71 -0.80
N PRO A 22 -2.93 -9.18 -2.00
CA PRO A 22 -3.32 -10.01 -3.15
C PRO A 22 -2.30 -11.11 -3.49
N THR A 23 -1.02 -10.84 -3.19
CA THR A 23 0.10 -11.76 -3.41
C THR A 23 0.43 -12.63 -2.19
N TYR A 24 -0.42 -12.66 -1.17
CA TYR A 24 -0.17 -13.36 0.09
C TYR A 24 0.27 -14.82 -0.08
N LYS A 25 -0.44 -15.59 -0.93
CA LYS A 25 -0.10 -16.99 -1.18
C LYS A 25 1.28 -17.13 -1.83
N GLN A 26 1.59 -16.30 -2.82
CA GLN A 26 2.89 -16.28 -3.51
C GLN A 26 4.03 -15.94 -2.56
N LEU A 27 3.80 -15.01 -1.61
CA LEU A 27 4.79 -14.65 -0.59
C LEU A 27 5.07 -15.80 0.37
N LEU A 28 4.06 -16.61 0.70
CA LEU A 28 4.24 -17.80 1.54
C LEU A 28 5.01 -18.92 0.84
N GLU A 29 4.93 -19.03 -0.49
CA GLU A 29 5.61 -20.04 -1.30
C GLU A 29 7.10 -19.75 -1.51
N ILE A 30 7.58 -18.56 -1.15
CA ILE A 30 9.00 -18.22 -1.20
C ILE A 30 9.77 -19.16 -0.28
N ALA A 31 10.87 -19.75 -0.78
CA ALA A 31 11.74 -20.58 0.04
C ALA A 31 12.34 -19.75 1.20
N PRO A 32 12.44 -20.32 2.40
CA PRO A 32 13.08 -19.64 3.54
C PRO A 32 14.52 -19.23 3.22
N ALA A 33 14.96 -18.10 3.75
CA ALA A 33 16.35 -17.69 3.64
C ALA A 33 17.23 -18.58 4.54
N GLU A 34 18.45 -18.87 4.12
CA GLU A 34 19.44 -19.55 4.96
C GLU A 34 19.77 -18.74 6.20
N VAL A 35 19.86 -17.43 6.05
CA VAL A 35 20.03 -16.46 7.15
C VAL A 35 19.00 -15.36 7.02
N MET A 36 18.23 -15.14 8.07
CA MET A 36 17.24 -14.05 8.09
C MET A 36 17.94 -12.69 8.03
N LEU A 37 17.57 -11.88 7.04
CA LEU A 37 18.09 -10.53 6.90
C LEU A 37 17.33 -9.57 7.82
N VAL A 38 18.07 -8.78 8.60
CA VAL A 38 17.48 -7.70 9.39
C VAL A 38 17.35 -6.46 8.49
N VAL A 39 16.13 -6.04 8.26
CA VAL A 39 15.81 -4.94 7.34
C VAL A 39 15.01 -3.85 8.03
N ALA A 40 15.19 -2.62 7.58
CA ALA A 40 14.40 -1.47 8.00
C ALA A 40 13.72 -0.83 6.79
N VAL A 41 12.44 -0.53 6.89
CA VAL A 41 11.72 0.30 5.91
C VAL A 41 11.68 1.72 6.46
N TYR A 42 12.22 2.68 5.70
CA TYR A 42 12.17 4.10 6.05
C TYR A 42 10.99 4.78 5.38
N ASN A 43 11.03 4.87 4.06
CA ASN A 43 9.99 5.55 3.30
C ASN A 43 9.55 4.73 2.09
N CYS A 44 8.23 4.61 1.95
CA CYS A 44 7.58 4.16 0.74
C CYS A 44 6.39 5.09 0.47
N GLU A 45 6.58 6.08 -0.37
CA GLU A 45 5.64 7.19 -0.54
C GLU A 45 5.16 7.33 -1.98
N ASP A 46 4.09 8.09 -2.15
CA ASP A 46 3.64 8.54 -3.46
C ASP A 46 4.48 9.76 -3.91
N LEU A 47 5.38 9.52 -4.85
CA LEU A 47 6.25 10.53 -5.43
C LEU A 47 5.66 11.13 -6.73
N THR A 48 4.46 10.73 -7.13
CA THR A 48 3.83 11.22 -8.37
C THR A 48 3.14 12.56 -8.21
N GLY A 49 2.69 12.89 -7.01
CA GLY A 49 1.90 14.09 -6.73
C GLY A 49 0.53 14.11 -7.43
N GLN A 50 0.10 12.98 -8.01
CA GLN A 50 -1.14 12.89 -8.78
C GLN A 50 -2.37 12.93 -7.88
N ARG A 51 -3.36 13.74 -8.29
CA ARG A 51 -4.65 13.86 -7.62
C ARG A 51 -5.78 13.33 -8.50
N LYS A 52 -6.86 12.87 -7.87
CA LYS A 52 -8.05 12.41 -8.61
C LYS A 52 -8.65 13.58 -9.39
N ARG A 53 -9.02 13.32 -10.64
CA ARG A 53 -9.79 14.28 -11.46
C ARG A 53 -11.28 14.04 -11.24
N ARG A 54 -12.01 15.11 -10.92
CA ARG A 54 -13.47 15.19 -11.00
C ARG A 54 -13.85 16.39 -11.86
N ASP A 55 -14.82 16.19 -12.73
CA ASP A 55 -15.21 17.19 -13.75
C ASP A 55 -15.85 18.47 -13.17
N SER A 56 -16.24 18.49 -11.89
CA SER A 56 -17.02 19.58 -11.30
C SER A 56 -16.47 20.20 -10.01
N LEU A 57 -15.44 19.62 -9.38
CA LEU A 57 -14.87 20.11 -8.11
C LEU A 57 -13.38 19.78 -8.04
N ALA A 58 -12.58 20.70 -7.46
CA ALA A 58 -11.21 20.42 -7.12
C ALA A 58 -11.18 19.30 -6.06
N ASP A 59 -10.83 18.09 -6.49
CA ASP A 59 -10.67 16.95 -5.60
C ASP A 59 -9.23 16.94 -5.09
N PHE A 60 -9.08 17.15 -3.78
CA PHE A 60 -7.78 17.12 -3.09
C PHE A 60 -7.32 15.71 -2.75
N SER A 61 -8.12 14.69 -3.08
CA SER A 61 -7.77 13.29 -2.83
C SER A 61 -6.63 12.84 -3.72
N THR A 62 -5.68 12.10 -3.14
CA THR A 62 -4.59 11.48 -3.89
C THR A 62 -5.11 10.39 -4.84
N ALA A 63 -4.50 10.26 -6.01
CA ALA A 63 -4.91 9.26 -7.01
C ALA A 63 -4.43 7.86 -6.65
N VAL A 64 -3.31 7.76 -5.94
CA VAL A 64 -2.70 6.50 -5.49
C VAL A 64 -2.72 6.41 -3.96
N THR A 65 -2.62 5.18 -3.45
CA THR A 65 -2.60 4.91 -2.01
C THR A 65 -1.39 5.56 -1.34
N GLN A 66 -1.59 6.09 -0.13
CA GLN A 66 -0.53 6.65 0.71
C GLN A 66 0.03 5.61 1.69
N GLY A 67 -0.59 4.42 1.78
CA GLY A 67 -0.20 3.34 2.69
C GLY A 67 0.89 2.40 2.16
N CYS A 68 1.78 2.87 1.28
CA CYS A 68 2.82 2.04 0.67
C CYS A 68 3.74 1.41 1.72
N THR A 69 4.16 2.15 2.73
CA THR A 69 5.05 1.68 3.80
C THR A 69 4.46 0.48 4.53
N GLU A 70 3.18 0.54 4.91
CA GLU A 70 2.49 -0.53 5.61
C GLU A 70 2.37 -1.80 4.76
N LEU A 71 2.01 -1.65 3.49
CA LEU A 71 1.92 -2.77 2.55
C LEU A 71 3.29 -3.43 2.31
N LEU A 72 4.36 -2.63 2.26
CA LEU A 72 5.72 -3.15 2.11
C LEU A 72 6.18 -3.90 3.36
N ILE A 73 5.93 -3.37 4.54
CA ILE A 73 6.23 -4.04 5.82
C ILE A 73 5.49 -5.37 5.90
N ASP A 74 4.19 -5.39 5.56
CA ASP A 74 3.39 -6.61 5.58
C ASP A 74 3.92 -7.65 4.57
N ALA A 75 4.29 -7.25 3.36
CA ALA A 75 4.89 -8.13 2.37
C ALA A 75 6.22 -8.75 2.87
N LEU A 76 7.11 -7.94 3.44
CA LEU A 76 8.39 -8.42 3.98
C LEU A 76 8.19 -9.38 5.16
N LYS A 77 7.25 -9.09 6.06
CA LYS A 77 6.92 -9.96 7.20
C LYS A 77 6.24 -11.25 6.77
N THR A 78 5.52 -11.26 5.66
CA THR A 78 4.81 -12.43 5.14
C THR A 78 5.73 -13.35 4.34
N ALA A 79 6.80 -12.83 3.75
CA ALA A 79 7.72 -13.59 2.90
C ALA A 79 8.24 -14.87 3.59
N ALA A 80 8.06 -16.02 2.93
CA ALA A 80 8.40 -17.36 3.44
C ALA A 80 7.78 -17.67 4.82
N GLY A 81 6.57 -17.17 5.10
CA GLY A 81 5.93 -17.33 6.41
C GLY A 81 6.69 -16.64 7.55
N GLY A 82 7.33 -15.51 7.26
CA GLY A 82 8.12 -14.73 8.22
C GLY A 82 9.55 -15.25 8.44
N LYS A 83 10.05 -16.11 7.57
CA LYS A 83 11.39 -16.72 7.68
C LYS A 83 12.43 -16.13 6.74
N TRP A 84 12.10 -15.03 6.04
CA TRP A 84 13.03 -14.32 5.16
C TRP A 84 13.62 -13.08 5.79
N PHE A 85 12.76 -12.23 6.36
CA PHE A 85 13.16 -10.94 6.89
C PHE A 85 12.79 -10.79 8.36
N ARG A 86 13.67 -10.15 9.12
CA ARG A 86 13.36 -9.58 10.42
C ARG A 86 13.23 -8.07 10.24
N VAL A 87 12.00 -7.60 10.12
CA VAL A 87 11.70 -6.17 9.92
C VAL A 87 11.79 -5.44 11.24
N VAL A 88 12.59 -4.38 11.30
CA VAL A 88 12.72 -3.51 12.47
C VAL A 88 12.07 -2.16 12.23
N GLU A 89 11.48 -1.60 13.28
CA GLU A 89 10.79 -0.32 13.22
C GLU A 89 11.77 0.83 13.00
N ARG A 90 11.52 1.64 11.96
CA ARG A 90 12.26 2.87 11.67
C ARG A 90 11.34 4.00 11.19
N HIS A 91 10.14 3.69 10.73
CA HIS A 91 9.16 4.70 10.33
C HIS A 91 8.67 5.49 11.55
N GLY A 92 8.34 4.79 12.64
CA GLY A 92 7.95 5.36 13.93
C GLY A 92 9.07 5.40 14.97
N ILE A 93 10.34 5.49 14.56
CA ILE A 93 11.50 5.39 15.47
C ILE A 93 11.48 6.44 16.59
N ASP A 94 10.99 7.65 16.34
CA ASP A 94 10.93 8.73 17.32
C ASP A 94 10.00 8.37 18.48
N HIS A 95 8.87 7.74 18.20
CA HIS A 95 7.95 7.26 19.22
C HIS A 95 8.58 6.14 20.06
N LEU A 96 9.27 5.20 19.40
CA LEU A 96 9.98 4.12 20.06
C LEU A 96 11.10 4.65 20.97
N VAL A 97 11.88 5.63 20.52
CA VAL A 97 12.95 6.24 21.30
C VAL A 97 12.39 6.99 22.51
N ARG A 98 11.31 7.74 22.33
CA ARG A 98 10.62 8.43 23.43
C ARG A 98 10.11 7.45 24.48
N GLU A 99 9.47 6.37 24.07
CA GLU A 99 8.98 5.34 24.99
C GLU A 99 10.12 4.69 25.77
N ARG A 100 11.24 4.40 25.10
CA ARG A 100 12.43 3.86 25.76
C ARG A 100 13.05 4.84 26.77
N GLN A 101 12.95 6.14 26.55
CA GLN A 101 13.37 7.16 27.52
C GLN A 101 12.47 7.15 28.76
N ILE A 102 11.15 7.07 28.58
CA ILE A 102 10.18 6.96 29.68
C ILE A 102 10.46 5.72 30.52
N VAL A 103 10.67 4.57 29.89
CA VAL A 103 11.00 3.33 30.60
C VAL A 103 12.29 3.45 31.41
N ARG A 104 13.32 4.14 30.85
CA ARG A 104 14.58 4.36 31.59
C ARG A 104 14.38 5.23 32.81
N SER A 105 13.75 6.41 32.66
CA SER A 105 13.52 7.33 33.77
C SER A 105 12.68 6.69 34.90
N THR A 106 11.60 5.97 34.48
CA THR A 106 10.76 5.27 35.48
C THR A 106 11.52 4.20 36.26
N ARG A 107 12.41 3.44 35.58
CA ARG A 107 13.24 2.44 36.26
C ARG A 107 14.29 3.05 37.18
N GLU A 108 14.90 4.15 36.79
CA GLU A 108 15.84 4.91 37.58
C GLU A 108 15.18 5.46 38.87
N GLU A 109 13.94 5.94 38.79
CA GLU A 109 13.15 6.42 39.93
C GLU A 109 12.80 5.29 40.94
N HIS A 110 12.73 4.05 40.45
CA HIS A 110 12.37 2.88 41.27
C HIS A 110 13.56 1.96 41.60
N ASP A 111 14.79 2.43 41.43
CA ASP A 111 16.05 1.66 41.71
C ASP A 111 16.10 0.31 40.93
N GLU A 112 15.36 0.17 39.86
CA GLU A 112 15.39 -1.00 38.98
C GLU A 112 16.55 -0.93 38.01
N ASN A 113 17.68 -1.51 38.33
CA ASN A 113 18.91 -1.50 37.50
C ASN A 113 18.86 -2.44 36.29
N LYS A 114 17.68 -2.74 35.76
CA LYS A 114 17.51 -3.52 34.52
C LYS A 114 17.56 -2.64 33.29
N GLY A 115 18.70 -2.57 32.61
CA GLY A 115 18.83 -1.90 31.32
C GLY A 115 17.89 -2.47 30.27
N LEU A 116 17.48 -1.62 29.31
CA LEU A 116 16.77 -2.08 28.12
C LEU A 116 17.72 -2.81 27.18
N GLN A 117 17.25 -3.88 26.56
CA GLN A 117 18.01 -4.54 25.49
C GLN A 117 18.32 -3.53 24.37
N PRO A 118 19.48 -3.60 23.70
CA PRO A 118 19.79 -2.76 22.58
C PRO A 118 18.80 -3.00 21.42
N LEU A 119 18.52 -1.96 20.65
CA LEU A 119 17.74 -2.10 19.43
C LEU A 119 18.53 -2.91 18.39
N LEU A 120 17.83 -3.73 17.64
CA LEU A 120 18.43 -4.44 16.52
C LEU A 120 18.91 -3.47 15.45
N PHE A 121 20.09 -3.71 14.92
CA PHE A 121 20.62 -2.99 13.78
C PHE A 121 20.04 -3.59 12.49
N ALA A 122 19.56 -2.72 11.58
CA ALA A 122 19.23 -3.15 10.23
C ALA A 122 20.51 -3.32 9.44
N GLY A 123 20.66 -4.45 8.75
CA GLY A 123 21.76 -4.64 7.78
C GLY A 123 21.45 -3.97 6.45
N ILE A 124 20.18 -3.85 6.12
CA ILE A 124 19.68 -3.27 4.86
C ILE A 124 18.57 -2.26 5.17
N ILE A 125 18.67 -1.09 4.54
CA ILE A 125 17.59 -0.11 4.48
C ILE A 125 16.83 -0.36 3.18
N ILE A 126 15.50 -0.39 3.28
CA ILE A 126 14.60 -0.47 2.13
C ILE A 126 13.84 0.85 2.02
N GLU A 127 13.94 1.44 0.84
CA GLU A 127 13.27 2.69 0.48
C GLU A 127 12.66 2.57 -0.91
N GLY A 128 11.58 3.29 -1.16
CA GLY A 128 10.96 3.30 -2.46
C GLY A 128 9.73 4.18 -2.54
N GLY A 129 8.92 3.93 -3.56
CA GLY A 129 7.68 4.65 -3.74
C GLY A 129 7.07 4.45 -5.12
N ILE A 130 5.90 5.05 -5.28
CA ILE A 130 5.22 5.10 -6.56
C ILE A 130 5.79 6.30 -7.31
N ILE A 131 6.51 6.03 -8.40
CA ILE A 131 7.26 7.04 -9.18
C ILE A 131 6.54 7.47 -10.47
N GLY A 132 5.48 6.75 -10.86
CA GLY A 132 4.70 7.07 -12.05
C GLY A 132 3.26 6.59 -11.90
N TYR A 133 2.34 7.44 -12.31
CA TYR A 133 0.93 7.13 -12.41
C TYR A 133 0.34 7.82 -13.64
N ASP A 134 0.12 7.05 -14.69
CA ASP A 134 -0.45 7.54 -15.94
C ASP A 134 -1.88 7.04 -16.10
N THR A 135 -2.81 7.95 -16.32
CA THR A 135 -4.21 7.61 -16.60
C THR A 135 -4.56 8.00 -18.02
N ASN A 136 -4.95 7.04 -18.84
CA ASN A 136 -5.50 7.29 -20.16
C ASN A 136 -6.95 6.84 -20.20
N ILE A 137 -7.87 7.80 -20.36
CA ILE A 137 -9.27 7.52 -20.62
C ILE A 137 -9.41 7.36 -22.15
N THR A 138 -9.57 6.14 -22.60
CA THR A 138 -9.91 5.87 -24.00
C THR A 138 -11.42 5.64 -24.06
N SER A 139 -12.19 6.63 -24.48
CA SER A 139 -13.60 6.46 -24.79
C SER A 139 -13.72 5.75 -26.13
N GLY A 140 -13.82 4.46 -26.11
CA GLY A 140 -14.16 3.63 -27.27
C GLY A 140 -15.67 3.36 -27.27
N GLY A 141 -16.47 4.40 -27.51
CA GLY A 141 -17.92 4.24 -27.58
C GLY A 141 -18.34 3.60 -28.90
N ARG A 142 -18.72 2.35 -28.91
CA ARG A 142 -19.75 1.88 -29.84
C ARG A 142 -21.10 2.30 -29.23
N GLY A 143 -21.45 3.56 -29.44
CA GLY A 143 -22.77 4.06 -29.09
C GLY A 143 -23.74 3.70 -30.21
N ALA A 144 -24.55 2.67 -30.03
CA ALA A 144 -25.75 2.52 -30.83
C ALA A 144 -26.88 3.30 -30.13
N ARG A 145 -27.35 4.37 -30.72
CA ARG A 145 -28.57 5.07 -30.29
C ARG A 145 -29.73 4.63 -31.17
N ALA A 146 -30.68 3.92 -30.58
CA ALA A 146 -31.96 3.61 -31.21
C ALA A 146 -33.07 4.01 -30.24
N LEU A 147 -34.04 4.83 -30.72
CA LEU A 147 -35.24 5.23 -29.99
C LEU A 147 -34.98 5.91 -28.61
N GLY A 148 -33.93 6.74 -28.51
CA GLY A 148 -33.63 7.47 -27.28
C GLY A 148 -32.88 6.67 -26.21
N ILE A 149 -32.51 5.42 -26.48
CA ILE A 149 -31.71 4.59 -25.57
C ILE A 149 -30.25 4.54 -26.10
N GLY A 150 -29.30 5.02 -25.32
CA GLY A 150 -27.88 4.99 -25.61
C GLY A 150 -27.15 4.03 -24.67
N HIS A 151 -26.28 3.20 -25.25
CA HIS A 151 -25.32 2.38 -24.51
C HIS A 151 -23.92 2.94 -24.74
N THR A 152 -23.22 3.33 -23.67
CA THR A 152 -21.86 3.86 -23.74
C THR A 152 -20.93 2.92 -22.96
N THR A 153 -19.82 2.51 -23.60
CA THR A 153 -18.77 1.75 -22.92
C THR A 153 -17.51 2.62 -22.85
N THR A 154 -17.02 2.86 -21.67
CA THR A 154 -15.80 3.65 -21.42
C THR A 154 -14.71 2.72 -20.90
N TYR A 155 -13.54 2.79 -21.52
CA TYR A 155 -12.35 2.06 -21.09
C TYR A 155 -11.38 3.05 -20.46
N ARG A 156 -10.88 2.70 -19.26
CA ARG A 156 -9.84 3.45 -18.59
C ARG A 156 -8.63 2.53 -18.39
N LYS A 157 -7.46 3.03 -18.79
CA LYS A 157 -6.18 2.36 -18.59
C LYS A 157 -5.35 3.19 -17.62
N ASP A 158 -5.08 2.64 -16.45
CA ASP A 158 -4.18 3.23 -15.47
C ASP A 158 -2.87 2.44 -15.48
N VAL A 159 -1.76 3.14 -15.42
CA VAL A 159 -0.42 2.55 -15.38
C VAL A 159 0.29 3.08 -14.16
N VAL A 160 0.63 2.19 -13.23
CA VAL A 160 1.37 2.51 -12.01
C VAL A 160 2.78 1.99 -12.15
N THR A 161 3.77 2.83 -11.85
CA THR A 161 5.19 2.46 -11.79
C THR A 161 5.68 2.61 -10.36
N PHE A 162 6.26 1.55 -9.84
CA PHE A 162 6.79 1.45 -8.49
C PHE A 162 8.31 1.23 -8.56
N SER A 163 9.06 1.88 -7.65
CA SER A 163 10.49 1.70 -7.50
C SER A 163 10.85 1.32 -6.08
N LEU A 164 11.77 0.39 -5.93
CA LEU A 164 12.29 -0.07 -4.64
C LEU A 164 13.80 -0.21 -4.73
N ARG A 165 14.51 0.30 -3.71
CA ARG A 165 15.95 0.12 -3.56
C ARG A 165 16.29 -0.42 -2.18
N GLY A 166 17.29 -1.27 -2.14
CA GLY A 166 17.90 -1.79 -0.91
C GLY A 166 19.33 -1.28 -0.77
N VAL A 167 19.63 -0.67 0.37
CA VAL A 167 20.93 -0.04 0.65
C VAL A 167 21.59 -0.75 1.82
N SER A 168 22.86 -1.13 1.66
CA SER A 168 23.68 -1.66 2.74
C SER A 168 23.95 -0.59 3.79
N VAL A 169 23.60 -0.85 5.04
CA VAL A 169 23.92 0.06 6.15
C VAL A 169 25.43 0.10 6.41
N LEU A 170 26.13 -0.99 6.16
CA LEU A 170 27.56 -1.11 6.42
C LEU A 170 28.41 -0.28 5.46
N THR A 171 28.04 -0.28 4.15
CA THR A 171 28.87 0.33 3.09
C THR A 171 28.20 1.55 2.42
N GLY A 172 26.89 1.72 2.61
CA GLY A 172 26.11 2.72 1.84
C GLY A 172 25.88 2.31 0.37
N GLU A 173 26.27 1.12 -0.02
CA GLU A 173 26.10 0.62 -1.38
C GLU A 173 24.63 0.27 -1.65
N ILE A 174 24.14 0.61 -2.84
CA ILE A 174 22.83 0.20 -3.33
C ILE A 174 22.94 -1.24 -3.84
N LEU A 175 22.50 -2.20 -3.02
CA LEU A 175 22.54 -3.64 -3.33
C LEU A 175 21.46 -4.06 -4.33
N LEU A 176 20.36 -3.35 -4.33
CA LEU A 176 19.16 -3.67 -5.11
C LEU A 176 18.49 -2.38 -5.56
N ASN A 177 18.12 -2.33 -6.84
CA ASN A 177 17.23 -1.31 -7.38
C ASN A 177 16.28 -1.98 -8.37
N VAL A 178 14.99 -2.07 -8.00
CA VAL A 178 13.95 -2.74 -8.79
C VAL A 178 12.87 -1.73 -9.12
N GLN A 179 12.48 -1.72 -10.40
CA GLN A 179 11.31 -0.97 -10.85
C GLN A 179 10.30 -1.93 -11.46
N THR A 180 9.05 -1.76 -11.07
CA THR A 180 7.93 -2.57 -11.57
C THR A 180 6.86 -1.67 -12.14
N LYS A 181 6.17 -2.15 -13.17
CA LYS A 181 5.09 -1.45 -13.84
C LYS A 181 3.85 -2.34 -13.90
N LYS A 182 2.72 -1.82 -13.45
CA LYS A 182 1.42 -2.50 -13.51
C LYS A 182 0.43 -1.69 -14.31
N THR A 183 -0.21 -2.35 -15.28
CA THR A 183 -1.34 -1.79 -16.03
C THR A 183 -2.65 -2.32 -15.43
N ILE A 184 -3.57 -1.40 -15.15
CA ILE A 184 -4.91 -1.68 -14.62
C ILE A 184 -5.91 -1.23 -15.68
N LEU A 185 -6.79 -2.13 -16.11
CA LEU A 185 -7.85 -1.83 -17.06
C LEU A 185 -9.19 -1.81 -16.32
N SER A 186 -9.92 -0.71 -16.46
CA SER A 186 -11.26 -0.54 -15.92
C SER A 186 -12.25 -0.33 -17.06
N VAL A 187 -13.40 -0.99 -16.98
CA VAL A 187 -14.49 -0.88 -17.95
C VAL A 187 -15.71 -0.31 -17.26
N GLY A 188 -16.20 0.81 -17.73
CA GLY A 188 -17.46 1.41 -17.32
C GLY A 188 -18.52 1.24 -18.41
N THR A 189 -19.71 0.77 -18.02
CA THR A 189 -20.87 0.73 -18.92
C THR A 189 -21.93 1.70 -18.40
N GLY A 190 -22.38 2.61 -19.29
CA GLY A 190 -23.43 3.56 -19.01
C GLY A 190 -24.66 3.31 -19.89
N PHE A 191 -25.86 3.49 -19.32
CA PHE A 191 -27.11 3.53 -20.06
C PHE A 191 -27.72 4.93 -19.93
N ASP A 192 -27.91 5.59 -21.06
CA ASP A 192 -28.60 6.88 -21.12
C ASP A 192 -29.97 6.68 -21.70
N VAL A 193 -31.02 7.13 -20.98
CA VAL A 193 -32.38 7.16 -21.45
C VAL A 193 -32.84 8.61 -21.53
N PHE A 194 -33.04 9.11 -22.75
CA PHE A 194 -33.63 10.43 -22.96
C PHE A 194 -35.15 10.31 -22.96
N LYS A 195 -35.79 10.95 -21.99
CA LYS A 195 -37.23 11.16 -22.01
C LYS A 195 -37.52 12.47 -22.75
N PHE A 196 -38.16 12.39 -23.91
CA PHE A 196 -38.74 13.56 -24.51
C PHE A 196 -39.97 13.97 -23.71
N VAL A 197 -40.01 15.21 -23.20
CA VAL A 197 -41.20 15.85 -22.65
C VAL A 197 -41.84 16.65 -23.73
#